data_2a475454f518ee35a0ed11e59e8c5e4d
#
_entry.id   2a475454f518ee35a0ed11e59e8c5e4d
#
_cell.length_a   1.000
_cell.length_b   1.000
_cell.length_c   1.000
_cell.angle_alpha   90.00
_cell.angle_beta   90.00
_cell.angle_gamma   90.00
#
_symmetry.space_group_name_H-M   'P 1'
#
loop_
_entity.id
_entity.type
_entity.pdbx_description
1 polymer ?
#
loop_
_entity_poly.entity_id
_entity_poly.type
_entity_poly.pdbx_seq_one_letter_code
_entity_poly.pdbx_strand_id
1 'polypeptide(L)'
;MVCAAILFAAHARAQQPSQPANGGNYLGSRLMATQPQGDCPPDIPAIYQAYDIVTGTDMRQRPWGFARTLREVLVKVSGDRRLRDDARTAPLAERAAEFVACFRYADQMADIPLHDEQGTYDRPYKLTVTFDPAKIDALLATLGDHPWRGERPELVPVLLVHPRKPSPYLLTADAPAGAEQRGAFATAAGQFGLSLRFPNDAQLAAWGVSLDRLPPAPPPSDPKDAVVLGTLDWSETLPGWVGKWRLRWDGRDHEWGVSGVNYDAAFRDIVGGVELIASGNGSPDPVNGEH
;
A
#
# COMPACT_ATOMS: atom_id res chain seq x y z
N MET A 1 -62.87 -8.47 -63.68
CA MET A 1 -61.68 -9.35 -63.59
C MET A 1 -60.45 -8.48 -63.58
N VAL A 2 -59.84 -8.25 -62.42
CA VAL A 2 -58.62 -7.48 -62.29
C VAL A 2 -57.66 -8.36 -61.49
N CYS A 3 -56.56 -8.78 -62.14
CA CYS A 3 -55.48 -9.54 -61.50
C CYS A 3 -54.54 -8.53 -60.73
N ALA A 4 -54.39 -8.74 -59.46
CA ALA A 4 -53.40 -8.06 -58.65
C ALA A 4 -52.10 -8.87 -58.67
N ALA A 5 -51.01 -8.22 -59.14
CA ALA A 5 -49.64 -8.73 -59.05
C ALA A 5 -49.03 -8.35 -57.78
N ILE A 6 -48.54 -9.30 -56.98
CA ILE A 6 -47.83 -9.15 -55.74
C ILE A 6 -46.32 -9.09 -56.09
N LEU A 7 -45.69 -7.91 -55.85
CA LEU A 7 -44.24 -7.74 -55.96
C LEU A 7 -43.57 -8.12 -54.62
N PHE A 8 -42.74 -9.17 -54.67
CA PHE A 8 -41.81 -9.49 -53.57
C PHE A 8 -40.57 -8.61 -53.67
N ALA A 9 -40.37 -7.71 -52.71
CA ALA A 9 -39.14 -6.95 -52.54
C ALA A 9 -38.13 -7.78 -51.73
N ALA A 10 -37.04 -8.19 -52.38
CA ALA A 10 -35.89 -8.83 -51.71
C ALA A 10 -35.07 -7.79 -50.97
N HIS A 11 -35.04 -7.89 -49.65
CA HIS A 11 -34.12 -7.07 -48.84
C HIS A 11 -32.69 -7.64 -48.89
N ALA A 12 -31.83 -6.99 -49.62
CA ALA A 12 -30.38 -7.22 -49.56
C ALA A 12 -29.82 -6.79 -48.19
N ARG A 13 -29.36 -7.78 -47.44
CA ARG A 13 -28.68 -7.55 -46.16
C ARG A 13 -27.26 -7.06 -46.45
N ALA A 14 -26.98 -5.79 -46.19
CA ALA A 14 -25.64 -5.22 -46.29
C ALA A 14 -24.74 -5.90 -45.24
N GLN A 15 -23.70 -6.59 -45.69
CA GLN A 15 -22.62 -7.08 -44.84
C GLN A 15 -21.82 -5.88 -44.37
N GLN A 16 -21.77 -5.69 -43.04
CA GLN A 16 -20.83 -4.73 -42.40
C GLN A 16 -19.39 -5.21 -42.64
N PRO A 17 -18.47 -4.31 -42.99
CA PRO A 17 -17.05 -4.67 -43.07
C PRO A 17 -16.53 -5.02 -41.68
N SER A 18 -15.90 -6.19 -41.55
CA SER A 18 -15.18 -6.66 -40.40
C SER A 18 -14.09 -5.64 -40.03
N GLN A 19 -14.16 -5.06 -38.84
CA GLN A 19 -13.08 -4.24 -38.28
C GLN A 19 -11.79 -5.07 -38.17
N PRO A 20 -10.63 -4.50 -38.53
CA PRO A 20 -9.37 -5.19 -38.31
C PRO A 20 -9.15 -5.36 -36.80
N ALA A 21 -8.88 -6.60 -36.37
CA ALA A 21 -8.48 -6.91 -35.01
C ALA A 21 -7.24 -6.06 -34.65
N ASN A 22 -7.41 -5.14 -33.70
CA ASN A 22 -6.32 -4.39 -33.10
C ASN A 22 -5.34 -5.41 -32.47
N GLY A 23 -4.19 -5.61 -33.10
CA GLY A 23 -3.10 -6.44 -32.64
C GLY A 23 -2.32 -5.78 -31.47
N GLY A 24 -3.03 -5.38 -30.41
CA GLY A 24 -2.45 -4.83 -29.22
C GLY A 24 -2.18 -5.92 -28.18
N ASN A 25 -0.92 -6.19 -27.93
CA ASN A 25 -0.36 -6.93 -26.78
C ASN A 25 -0.89 -8.36 -26.49
N TYR A 26 -0.90 -9.23 -27.47
CA TYR A 26 -1.19 -10.64 -27.28
C TYR A 26 -0.22 -11.37 -26.32
N LEU A 27 1.00 -10.92 -26.18
CA LEU A 27 1.99 -11.51 -25.26
C LEU A 27 1.63 -11.24 -23.80
N GLY A 28 1.27 -10.00 -23.45
CA GLY A 28 0.84 -9.66 -22.09
C GLY A 28 -0.42 -10.39 -21.65
N SER A 29 -1.41 -10.50 -22.54
CA SER A 29 -2.65 -11.23 -22.28
C SER A 29 -2.44 -12.73 -22.09
N ARG A 30 -1.48 -13.32 -22.80
CA ARG A 30 -1.15 -14.75 -22.68
C ARG A 30 -0.43 -15.06 -21.38
N LEU A 31 0.51 -14.19 -20.93
CA LEU A 31 1.15 -14.31 -19.62
C LEU A 31 0.14 -14.20 -18.48
N MET A 32 -0.81 -13.24 -18.58
CA MET A 32 -1.87 -13.07 -17.61
C MET A 32 -2.80 -14.27 -17.46
N ALA A 33 -3.10 -14.96 -18.58
CA ALA A 33 -3.98 -16.14 -18.60
C ALA A 33 -3.30 -17.39 -18.03
N THR A 34 -1.97 -17.45 -18.04
CA THR A 34 -1.20 -18.63 -17.58
C THR A 34 -0.79 -18.55 -16.10
N GLN A 35 -1.02 -17.40 -15.44
CA GLN A 35 -0.70 -17.24 -14.03
C GLN A 35 -1.68 -18.03 -13.15
N PRO A 36 -1.20 -18.85 -12.20
CA PRO A 36 -2.07 -19.64 -11.34
C PRO A 36 -2.90 -18.75 -10.43
N GLN A 37 -4.22 -18.89 -10.54
CA GLN A 37 -5.16 -18.29 -9.59
C GLN A 37 -5.52 -19.36 -8.57
N GLY A 38 -5.26 -19.10 -7.29
CA GLY A 38 -5.62 -20.04 -6.23
C GLY A 38 -4.53 -20.17 -5.17
N ASP A 39 -4.31 -21.38 -4.69
CA ASP A 39 -3.37 -21.65 -3.62
C ASP A 39 -1.92 -21.37 -4.06
N CYS A 40 -1.32 -20.44 -3.35
CA CYS A 40 0.08 -20.08 -3.55
C CYS A 40 0.99 -21.06 -2.83
N PRO A 41 2.23 -21.29 -3.32
CA PRO A 41 3.22 -22.06 -2.61
C PRO A 41 3.37 -21.56 -1.16
N PRO A 42 3.22 -22.43 -0.15
CA PRO A 42 3.21 -22.00 1.26
C PRO A 42 4.58 -21.58 1.79
N ASP A 43 5.62 -21.90 1.08
CA ASP A 43 7.03 -21.63 1.40
C ASP A 43 7.51 -20.24 0.97
N ILE A 44 6.71 -19.49 0.21
CA ILE A 44 7.07 -18.10 -0.17
C ILE A 44 6.82 -17.17 1.03
N PRO A 45 7.86 -16.47 1.54
CA PRO A 45 7.71 -15.55 2.65
C PRO A 45 6.72 -14.42 2.37
N ALA A 46 5.94 -14.02 3.40
CA ALA A 46 4.91 -13.00 3.27
C ALA A 46 5.44 -11.61 2.81
N ILE A 47 6.73 -11.33 2.94
CA ILE A 47 7.33 -10.10 2.44
C ILE A 47 7.30 -9.99 0.91
N TYR A 48 7.22 -11.13 0.19
CA TYR A 48 7.05 -11.16 -1.27
C TYR A 48 5.59 -11.11 -1.70
N GLN A 49 4.69 -10.77 -0.80
CA GLN A 49 3.27 -10.66 -1.06
C GLN A 49 2.77 -9.25 -0.77
N ALA A 50 1.94 -8.72 -1.68
CA ALA A 50 1.20 -7.47 -1.47
C ALA A 50 -0.24 -7.65 -1.94
N TYR A 51 -1.09 -6.68 -1.59
CA TYR A 51 -2.47 -6.67 -2.06
C TYR A 51 -2.89 -5.28 -2.53
N ASP A 52 -3.88 -5.28 -3.41
CA ASP A 52 -4.53 -4.07 -3.89
C ASP A 52 -6.04 -4.27 -3.93
N ILE A 53 -6.80 -3.19 -3.78
CA ILE A 53 -8.25 -3.23 -3.99
C ILE A 53 -8.52 -2.86 -5.43
N VAL A 54 -9.10 -3.82 -6.16
CA VAL A 54 -9.42 -3.68 -7.58
C VAL A 54 -10.93 -3.81 -7.79
N THR A 55 -11.43 -3.22 -8.86
CA THR A 55 -12.82 -3.31 -9.26
C THR A 55 -13.03 -4.54 -10.15
N GLY A 56 -13.80 -5.52 -9.67
CA GLY A 56 -14.05 -6.77 -10.38
C GLY A 56 -12.82 -7.68 -10.47
N THR A 57 -13.00 -8.81 -11.17
CA THR A 57 -11.93 -9.81 -11.38
C THR A 57 -11.50 -9.91 -12.85
N ASP A 58 -11.88 -8.93 -13.68
CA ASP A 58 -11.59 -8.92 -15.11
C ASP A 58 -10.08 -8.92 -15.38
N MET A 59 -9.67 -9.71 -16.34
CA MET A 59 -8.27 -9.80 -16.78
C MET A 59 -7.70 -8.45 -17.22
N ARG A 60 -8.52 -7.51 -17.70
CA ARG A 60 -8.10 -6.17 -18.14
C ARG A 60 -7.68 -5.28 -16.98
N GLN A 61 -8.23 -5.49 -15.79
CA GLN A 61 -7.88 -4.71 -14.59
C GLN A 61 -6.64 -5.27 -13.86
N ARG A 62 -6.32 -6.53 -14.10
CA ARG A 62 -5.25 -7.26 -13.44
C ARG A 62 -3.85 -6.63 -13.60
N PRO A 63 -3.44 -6.11 -14.78
CA PRO A 63 -2.14 -5.47 -14.94
C PRO A 63 -1.93 -4.29 -14.00
N TRP A 64 -2.95 -3.48 -13.75
CA TRP A 64 -2.88 -2.35 -12.84
C TRP A 64 -2.67 -2.78 -11.39
N GLY A 65 -3.38 -3.82 -10.96
CA GLY A 65 -3.20 -4.41 -9.63
C GLY A 65 -1.80 -5.01 -9.46
N PHE A 66 -1.30 -5.73 -10.45
CA PHE A 66 0.05 -6.30 -10.42
C PHE A 66 1.12 -5.21 -10.40
N ALA A 67 0.95 -4.13 -11.16
CA ALA A 67 1.88 -3.00 -11.18
C ALA A 67 1.98 -2.30 -9.83
N ARG A 68 0.83 -2.07 -9.15
CA ARG A 68 0.81 -1.45 -7.83
C ARG A 68 1.43 -2.36 -6.77
N THR A 69 1.04 -3.63 -6.75
CA THR A 69 1.57 -4.61 -5.79
C THR A 69 3.05 -4.90 -6.00
N LEU A 70 3.57 -4.84 -7.24
CA LEU A 70 5.01 -4.97 -7.49
C LEU A 70 5.79 -3.84 -6.81
N ARG A 71 5.36 -2.59 -6.96
CA ARG A 71 6.01 -1.44 -6.29
C ARG A 71 6.01 -1.60 -4.77
N GLU A 72 4.91 -2.09 -4.20
CA GLU A 72 4.84 -2.34 -2.76
C GLU A 72 5.78 -3.47 -2.32
N VAL A 73 5.88 -4.55 -3.09
CA VAL A 73 6.79 -5.65 -2.77
C VAL A 73 8.25 -5.23 -2.88
N LEU A 74 8.62 -4.43 -3.88
CA LEU A 74 9.98 -3.90 -3.99
C LEU A 74 10.37 -3.09 -2.74
N VAL A 75 9.49 -2.20 -2.30
CA VAL A 75 9.70 -1.44 -1.04
C VAL A 75 9.79 -2.38 0.16
N LYS A 76 8.81 -3.27 0.32
CA LYS A 76 8.75 -4.19 1.46
C LYS A 76 9.97 -5.11 1.54
N VAL A 77 10.46 -5.60 0.43
CA VAL A 77 11.61 -6.54 0.40
C VAL A 77 12.92 -5.81 0.64
N SER A 78 13.12 -4.63 0.06
CA SER A 78 14.37 -3.87 0.20
C SER A 78 14.43 -3.02 1.47
N GLY A 79 13.29 -2.52 1.97
CA GLY A 79 13.22 -1.48 2.99
C GLY A 79 13.48 -0.07 2.44
N ASP A 80 13.52 0.09 1.12
CA ASP A 80 13.71 1.40 0.49
C ASP A 80 12.38 1.96 -0.07
N ARG A 81 11.75 2.83 0.70
CA ARG A 81 10.49 3.47 0.31
C ARG A 81 10.58 4.29 -0.99
N ARG A 82 11.80 4.74 -1.38
CA ARG A 82 12.03 5.54 -2.58
C ARG A 82 11.74 4.76 -3.87
N LEU A 83 11.84 3.43 -3.84
CA LEU A 83 11.54 2.56 -4.98
C LEU A 83 10.07 2.64 -5.43
N ARG A 84 9.15 3.06 -4.57
CA ARG A 84 7.73 3.20 -4.94
C ARG A 84 7.52 4.13 -6.12
N ASP A 85 8.19 5.28 -6.08
CA ASP A 85 8.03 6.38 -7.05
C ASP A 85 9.26 6.57 -7.95
N ASP A 86 10.23 5.66 -7.88
CA ASP A 86 11.41 5.68 -8.73
C ASP A 86 11.00 5.48 -10.19
N ALA A 87 11.43 6.40 -11.07
CA ALA A 87 11.13 6.34 -12.49
C ALA A 87 11.58 5.02 -13.15
N ARG A 88 12.62 4.38 -12.63
CA ARG A 88 13.12 3.08 -13.11
C ARG A 88 12.16 1.94 -12.84
N THR A 89 11.25 2.07 -11.85
CA THR A 89 10.25 1.05 -11.53
C THR A 89 9.05 1.07 -12.48
N ALA A 90 8.79 2.18 -13.18
CA ALA A 90 7.63 2.31 -14.06
C ALA A 90 7.60 1.24 -15.18
N PRO A 91 8.65 1.06 -16.00
CA PRO A 91 8.65 0.04 -17.06
C PRO A 91 8.62 -1.39 -16.50
N LEU A 92 9.13 -1.60 -15.27
CA LEU A 92 9.08 -2.90 -14.60
C LEU A 92 7.65 -3.21 -14.12
N ALA A 93 6.94 -2.20 -13.63
CA ALA A 93 5.55 -2.32 -13.21
C ALA A 93 4.61 -2.67 -14.38
N GLU A 94 4.88 -2.17 -15.58
CA GLU A 94 4.14 -2.57 -16.79
C GLU A 94 4.30 -4.05 -17.11
N ARG A 95 5.42 -4.66 -16.72
CA ARG A 95 5.77 -6.07 -16.90
C ARG A 95 5.58 -6.89 -15.62
N ALA A 96 4.86 -6.38 -14.62
CA ALA A 96 4.74 -7.00 -13.29
C ALA A 96 4.31 -8.47 -13.34
N ALA A 97 3.49 -8.86 -14.33
CA ALA A 97 3.06 -10.24 -14.54
C ALA A 97 4.20 -11.25 -14.69
N GLU A 98 5.37 -10.83 -15.17
CA GLU A 98 6.52 -11.71 -15.38
C GLU A 98 7.15 -12.18 -14.04
N PHE A 99 6.93 -11.41 -12.97
CA PHE A 99 7.48 -11.65 -11.64
C PHE A 99 6.49 -12.36 -10.72
N VAL A 100 5.20 -12.47 -11.11
CA VAL A 100 4.15 -13.11 -10.30
C VAL A 100 4.34 -14.62 -10.24
N ALA A 101 4.32 -15.19 -9.03
CA ALA A 101 4.24 -16.63 -8.79
C ALA A 101 2.78 -17.11 -8.79
N CYS A 102 1.90 -16.40 -8.06
CA CYS A 102 0.47 -16.68 -8.01
C CYS A 102 -0.31 -15.45 -7.52
N PHE A 103 -1.64 -15.51 -7.63
CA PHE A 103 -2.53 -14.46 -7.11
C PHE A 103 -3.89 -15.04 -6.73
N ARG A 104 -4.63 -14.31 -5.89
CA ARG A 104 -6.00 -14.65 -5.51
C ARG A 104 -6.85 -13.39 -5.33
N TYR A 105 -8.14 -13.56 -5.52
CA TYR A 105 -9.15 -12.54 -5.25
C TYR A 105 -9.97 -12.92 -4.01
N ALA A 106 -10.32 -11.94 -3.20
CA ALA A 106 -11.31 -12.06 -2.14
C ALA A 106 -12.34 -10.94 -2.31
N ASP A 107 -13.61 -11.30 -2.43
CA ASP A 107 -14.72 -10.34 -2.52
C ASP A 107 -14.83 -9.60 -1.18
N GLN A 108 -14.73 -8.27 -1.21
CA GLN A 108 -14.83 -7.43 -0.02
C GLN A 108 -16.29 -7.21 0.42
N MET A 109 -17.23 -7.65 -0.38
CA MET A 109 -18.68 -7.55 -0.15
C MET A 109 -19.37 -8.93 -0.19
N ALA A 110 -18.64 -10.01 0.15
CA ALA A 110 -19.15 -11.39 0.07
C ALA A 110 -20.46 -11.60 0.86
N ASP A 111 -20.61 -10.90 2.00
CA ASP A 111 -21.79 -11.00 2.86
C ASP A 111 -22.97 -10.12 2.40
N ILE A 112 -22.79 -9.32 1.36
CA ILE A 112 -23.85 -8.46 0.80
C ILE A 112 -24.46 -9.15 -0.42
N PRO A 113 -25.75 -9.53 -0.38
CA PRO A 113 -26.43 -10.12 -1.52
C PRO A 113 -26.32 -9.27 -2.79
N LEU A 114 -26.13 -9.92 -3.92
CA LEU A 114 -26.16 -9.27 -5.23
C LEU A 114 -27.61 -8.92 -5.57
N HIS A 115 -27.97 -7.65 -5.48
CA HIS A 115 -29.20 -7.10 -5.98
C HIS A 115 -28.89 -6.19 -7.17
N ASP A 116 -28.45 -6.77 -8.27
CA ASP A 116 -28.18 -5.99 -9.46
C ASP A 116 -29.10 -6.44 -10.60
N GLU A 117 -30.14 -5.65 -10.84
CA GLU A 117 -31.07 -5.83 -11.97
C GLU A 117 -30.45 -5.40 -13.31
N GLN A 118 -29.26 -4.74 -13.28
CA GLN A 118 -28.62 -4.18 -14.46
C GLN A 118 -27.30 -4.86 -14.86
N GLY A 119 -26.82 -5.85 -14.10
CA GLY A 119 -25.67 -6.70 -14.46
C GLY A 119 -24.30 -6.02 -14.49
N THR A 120 -24.15 -4.87 -13.85
CA THR A 120 -22.87 -4.16 -13.72
C THR A 120 -22.25 -4.44 -12.36
N TYR A 121 -21.21 -5.26 -12.33
CA TYR A 121 -20.55 -5.71 -11.10
C TYR A 121 -19.27 -4.92 -10.82
N ASP A 122 -19.40 -3.71 -10.35
CA ASP A 122 -18.27 -2.91 -9.88
C ASP A 122 -17.94 -3.19 -8.40
N ARG A 123 -17.88 -4.49 -8.02
CA ARG A 123 -17.55 -4.89 -6.65
C ARG A 123 -16.05 -4.74 -6.38
N PRO A 124 -15.68 -4.27 -5.17
CA PRO A 124 -14.30 -4.23 -4.76
C PRO A 124 -13.80 -5.65 -4.39
N TYR A 125 -12.68 -6.03 -4.97
CA TYR A 125 -11.98 -7.26 -4.66
C TYR A 125 -10.59 -6.96 -4.10
N LYS A 126 -10.22 -7.66 -3.04
CA LYS A 126 -8.84 -7.70 -2.58
C LYS A 126 -8.06 -8.65 -3.48
N LEU A 127 -7.25 -8.08 -4.38
CA LEU A 127 -6.29 -8.82 -5.19
C LEU A 127 -5.01 -9.00 -4.39
N THR A 128 -4.73 -10.19 -3.89
CA THR A 128 -3.47 -10.54 -3.25
C THR A 128 -2.56 -11.17 -4.30
N VAL A 129 -1.35 -10.62 -4.46
CA VAL A 129 -0.35 -11.08 -5.42
C VAL A 129 0.88 -11.55 -4.66
N THR A 130 1.35 -12.75 -4.97
CA THR A 130 2.59 -13.32 -4.46
C THR A 130 3.59 -13.36 -5.60
N PHE A 131 4.75 -12.77 -5.38
CA PHE A 131 5.83 -12.70 -6.36
C PHE A 131 6.88 -13.79 -6.12
N ASP A 132 7.57 -14.17 -7.19
CA ASP A 132 8.70 -15.10 -7.14
C ASP A 132 9.90 -14.43 -6.45
N PRO A 133 10.37 -14.95 -5.31
CA PRO A 133 11.47 -14.34 -4.55
C PRO A 133 12.75 -14.15 -5.38
N ALA A 134 13.13 -15.15 -6.18
CA ALA A 134 14.34 -15.09 -6.97
C ALA A 134 14.27 -13.99 -8.05
N LYS A 135 13.10 -13.82 -8.65
CA LYS A 135 12.86 -12.76 -9.65
C LYS A 135 12.84 -11.37 -9.01
N ILE A 136 12.23 -11.22 -7.84
CA ILE A 136 12.22 -9.94 -7.11
C ILE A 136 13.63 -9.57 -6.65
N ASP A 137 14.39 -10.51 -6.09
CA ASP A 137 15.78 -10.27 -5.66
C ASP A 137 16.66 -9.85 -6.84
N ALA A 138 16.52 -10.53 -7.98
CA ALA A 138 17.22 -10.14 -9.22
C ALA A 138 16.80 -8.76 -9.73
N LEU A 139 15.52 -8.43 -9.59
CA LEU A 139 14.99 -7.15 -10.00
C LEU A 139 15.55 -6.01 -9.13
N LEU A 140 15.60 -6.18 -7.81
CA LEU A 140 16.24 -5.23 -6.90
C LEU A 140 17.70 -4.99 -7.27
N ALA A 141 18.45 -6.07 -7.59
CA ALA A 141 19.84 -5.93 -8.04
C ALA A 141 19.97 -5.06 -9.30
N THR A 142 19.03 -5.15 -10.26
CA THR A 142 19.03 -4.28 -11.46
C THR A 142 18.75 -2.80 -11.14
N LEU A 143 18.05 -2.55 -10.03
CA LEU A 143 17.79 -1.21 -9.52
C LEU A 143 18.94 -0.66 -8.67
N GLY A 144 19.97 -1.47 -8.42
CA GLY A 144 21.10 -1.12 -7.56
C GLY A 144 20.78 -1.25 -6.06
N ASP A 145 19.78 -2.05 -5.74
CA ASP A 145 19.30 -2.31 -4.40
C ASP A 145 19.40 -3.82 -4.06
N HIS A 146 19.03 -4.21 -2.85
CA HIS A 146 19.13 -5.58 -2.37
C HIS A 146 18.03 -5.93 -1.36
N PRO A 147 17.67 -7.20 -1.19
CA PRO A 147 16.73 -7.59 -0.15
C PRO A 147 17.26 -7.31 1.25
N TRP A 148 16.43 -6.69 2.08
CA TRP A 148 16.72 -6.53 3.51
C TRP A 148 16.60 -7.86 4.24
N ARG A 149 17.75 -8.45 4.60
CA ARG A 149 17.88 -9.75 5.27
C ARG A 149 17.94 -9.63 6.79
N GLY A 150 18.07 -8.40 7.33
CA GLY A 150 18.09 -8.15 8.77
C GLY A 150 16.76 -8.41 9.46
N GLU A 151 16.81 -8.51 10.80
CA GLU A 151 15.61 -8.57 11.62
C GLU A 151 14.82 -7.27 11.49
N ARG A 152 13.50 -7.37 11.34
CA ARG A 152 12.62 -6.21 11.24
C ARG A 152 12.18 -5.79 12.64
N PRO A 153 12.30 -4.50 12.98
CA PRO A 153 11.87 -4.05 14.29
C PRO A 153 10.35 -4.11 14.45
N GLU A 154 9.89 -4.18 15.70
CA GLU A 154 8.53 -3.86 16.06
C GLU A 154 8.38 -2.34 16.18
N LEU A 155 7.50 -1.75 15.40
CA LEU A 155 7.22 -0.32 15.44
C LEU A 155 6.36 0.01 16.66
N VAL A 156 6.84 0.95 17.50
CA VAL A 156 6.13 1.42 18.70
C VAL A 156 5.91 2.94 18.58
N PRO A 157 4.76 3.39 18.09
CA PRO A 157 4.50 4.82 17.94
C PRO A 157 4.07 5.44 19.27
N VAL A 158 4.73 6.52 19.66
CA VAL A 158 4.39 7.40 20.78
C VAL A 158 3.97 8.74 20.19
N LEU A 159 2.68 8.86 19.88
CA LEU A 159 2.16 10.00 19.13
C LEU A 159 1.20 10.84 19.97
N LEU A 160 1.47 12.13 20.02
CA LEU A 160 0.56 13.16 20.49
C LEU A 160 -0.19 13.74 19.28
N VAL A 161 -1.50 13.60 19.28
CA VAL A 161 -2.35 14.02 18.16
C VAL A 161 -3.13 15.27 18.55
N HIS A 162 -3.01 16.32 17.76
CA HIS A 162 -3.76 17.57 17.89
C HIS A 162 -4.74 17.71 16.71
N PRO A 163 -5.93 17.10 16.80
CA PRO A 163 -6.92 17.20 15.74
C PRO A 163 -7.60 18.60 15.75
N ARG A 164 -8.26 18.95 14.66
CA ARG A 164 -9.11 20.14 14.63
C ARG A 164 -10.19 20.09 15.71
N LYS A 165 -10.79 18.91 15.90
CA LYS A 165 -11.74 18.51 16.95
C LYS A 165 -11.70 16.98 17.02
N PRO A 166 -11.88 16.34 18.17
CA PRO A 166 -12.03 16.88 19.53
C PRO A 166 -10.70 17.38 20.12
N SER A 167 -10.57 17.35 21.45
CA SER A 167 -9.34 17.74 22.16
C SER A 167 -8.15 16.84 21.80
N PRO A 168 -6.91 17.30 22.01
CA PRO A 168 -5.71 16.50 21.85
C PRO A 168 -5.76 15.18 22.62
N TYR A 169 -5.10 14.16 22.07
CA TYR A 169 -5.01 12.84 22.68
C TYR A 169 -3.69 12.13 22.34
N LEU A 170 -3.31 11.18 23.19
CA LEU A 170 -2.23 10.24 22.91
C LEU A 170 -2.80 9.01 22.19
N LEU A 171 -2.10 8.55 21.16
CA LEU A 171 -2.50 7.36 20.41
C LEU A 171 -2.07 6.11 21.17
N THR A 172 -2.98 5.53 21.96
CA THR A 172 -2.72 4.35 22.80
C THR A 172 -3.53 3.14 22.38
N ALA A 173 -3.13 1.95 22.84
CA ALA A 173 -3.82 0.70 22.55
C ALA A 173 -5.28 0.71 23.02
N ASP A 174 -5.54 1.30 24.19
CA ASP A 174 -6.77 1.12 24.95
C ASP A 174 -7.76 2.28 24.81
N ALA A 175 -7.31 3.47 24.37
CA ALA A 175 -8.16 4.64 24.28
C ALA A 175 -9.21 4.53 23.18
N PRO A 176 -10.47 4.98 23.42
CA PRO A 176 -11.49 5.08 22.36
C PRO A 176 -11.07 6.07 21.27
N ALA A 177 -10.40 7.18 21.67
CA ALA A 177 -9.87 8.14 20.72
C ALA A 177 -8.82 7.49 19.78
N GLY A 178 -8.84 7.88 18.52
CA GLY A 178 -7.87 7.40 17.55
C GLY A 178 -8.07 5.97 17.04
N ALA A 179 -9.25 5.35 17.22
CA ALA A 179 -9.52 3.99 16.74
C ALA A 179 -9.30 3.84 15.23
N GLU A 180 -9.78 4.81 14.43
CA GLU A 180 -9.57 4.83 12.99
C GLU A 180 -8.10 5.01 12.63
N GLN A 181 -7.40 5.90 13.34
CA GLN A 181 -5.98 6.12 13.15
C GLN A 181 -5.15 4.87 13.46
N ARG A 182 -5.49 4.13 14.53
CA ARG A 182 -4.84 2.83 14.80
C ARG A 182 -5.03 1.83 13.68
N GLY A 183 -6.25 1.74 13.12
CA GLY A 183 -6.55 0.89 11.96
C GLY A 183 -5.74 1.27 10.73
N ALA A 184 -5.69 2.56 10.42
CA ALA A 184 -4.91 3.09 9.31
C ALA A 184 -3.41 2.85 9.50
N PHE A 185 -2.90 3.04 10.71
CA PHE A 185 -1.50 2.78 11.02
C PHE A 185 -1.15 1.29 10.89
N ALA A 186 -2.00 0.40 11.41
CA ALA A 186 -1.82 -1.04 11.25
C ALA A 186 -1.81 -1.45 9.78
N THR A 187 -2.66 -0.85 8.96
CA THR A 187 -2.67 -1.04 7.51
C THR A 187 -1.34 -0.60 6.89
N ALA A 188 -0.87 0.59 7.24
CA ALA A 188 0.42 1.09 6.77
C ALA A 188 1.57 0.16 7.17
N ALA A 189 1.68 -0.22 8.45
CA ALA A 189 2.72 -1.13 8.93
C ALA A 189 2.72 -2.46 8.18
N GLY A 190 1.54 -3.04 7.94
CA GLY A 190 1.38 -4.27 7.17
C GLY A 190 1.81 -4.15 5.71
N GLN A 191 1.58 -3.00 5.07
CA GLN A 191 2.02 -2.72 3.70
C GLN A 191 3.55 -2.72 3.58
N PHE A 192 4.26 -2.27 4.61
CA PHE A 192 5.72 -2.25 4.67
C PHE A 192 6.32 -3.52 5.31
N GLY A 193 5.50 -4.42 5.84
CA GLY A 193 5.97 -5.67 6.46
C GLY A 193 6.60 -5.50 7.84
N LEU A 194 6.24 -4.43 8.56
CA LEU A 194 6.60 -4.21 9.95
C LEU A 194 5.49 -4.69 10.88
N SER A 195 5.87 -5.23 12.04
CA SER A 195 4.96 -5.42 13.16
C SER A 195 4.71 -4.09 13.88
N LEU A 196 3.55 -3.94 14.50
CA LEU A 196 3.12 -2.70 15.15
C LEU A 196 2.51 -3.01 16.51
N ARG A 197 2.99 -2.29 17.53
CA ARG A 197 2.43 -2.34 18.88
C ARG A 197 2.21 -0.94 19.41
N PHE A 198 0.97 -0.62 19.77
CA PHE A 198 0.68 0.65 20.45
C PHE A 198 1.01 0.52 21.95
N PRO A 199 1.65 1.55 22.55
CA PRO A 199 1.82 1.58 23.99
C PRO A 199 0.46 1.78 24.69
N ASN A 200 0.33 1.26 25.91
CA ASN A 200 -0.80 1.55 26.78
C ASN A 200 -0.52 2.80 27.65
N ASP A 201 -1.55 3.30 28.33
CA ASP A 201 -1.44 4.51 29.17
C ASP A 201 -0.40 4.36 30.30
N ALA A 202 -0.29 3.17 30.88
CA ALA A 202 0.69 2.90 31.94
C ALA A 202 2.14 2.97 31.42
N GLN A 203 2.39 2.45 30.23
CA GLN A 203 3.70 2.55 29.58
C GLN A 203 4.04 4.00 29.23
N LEU A 204 3.10 4.76 28.69
CA LEU A 204 3.31 6.18 28.37
C LEU A 204 3.62 6.98 29.64
N ALA A 205 2.88 6.75 30.73
CA ALA A 205 3.14 7.40 32.02
C ALA A 205 4.54 7.05 32.56
N ALA A 206 4.96 5.78 32.47
CA ALA A 206 6.30 5.33 32.88
C ALA A 206 7.41 5.99 32.02
N TRP A 207 7.13 6.34 30.79
CA TRP A 207 8.04 7.05 29.88
C TRP A 207 7.99 8.58 30.04
N GLY A 208 7.15 9.11 30.95
CA GLY A 208 7.00 10.53 31.18
C GLY A 208 6.28 11.27 30.02
N VAL A 209 5.49 10.54 29.26
CA VAL A 209 4.66 11.06 28.15
C VAL A 209 3.33 11.55 28.73
N SER A 210 2.92 12.75 28.35
CA SER A 210 1.61 13.33 28.69
C SER A 210 1.10 14.19 27.55
N LEU A 211 -0.14 14.66 27.63
CA LEU A 211 -0.74 15.57 26.63
C LEU A 211 0.04 16.88 26.46
N ASP A 212 0.72 17.32 27.52
CA ASP A 212 1.45 18.58 27.52
C ASP A 212 2.94 18.39 27.22
N ARG A 213 3.41 17.13 27.17
CA ARG A 213 4.83 16.86 27.10
C ARG A 213 5.17 15.53 26.44
N LEU A 214 5.98 15.59 25.39
CA LEU A 214 6.76 14.46 24.88
C LEU A 214 8.18 14.56 25.44
N PRO A 215 8.84 13.44 25.80
CA PRO A 215 10.23 13.44 26.23
C PRO A 215 11.14 13.92 25.08
N PRO A 216 12.34 14.45 25.41
CA PRO A 216 13.26 14.99 24.40
C PRO A 216 13.87 13.90 23.50
N ALA A 217 13.88 12.66 23.97
CA ALA A 217 14.37 11.50 23.21
C ALA A 217 13.43 10.30 23.39
N PRO A 218 13.42 9.36 22.44
CA PRO A 218 12.66 8.11 22.59
C PRO A 218 13.04 7.40 23.91
N PRO A 219 12.04 6.86 24.62
CA PRO A 219 12.30 6.15 25.87
C PRO A 219 13.09 4.86 25.60
N PRO A 220 13.85 4.39 26.60
CA PRO A 220 14.50 3.08 26.50
C PRO A 220 13.44 1.98 26.34
N SER A 221 13.69 1.10 25.38
CA SER A 221 12.81 -0.01 25.04
C SER A 221 13.64 -1.24 24.69
N ASP A 222 12.98 -2.33 24.31
CA ASP A 222 13.67 -3.50 23.77
C ASP A 222 14.51 -3.08 22.55
N PRO A 223 15.74 -3.58 22.39
CA PRO A 223 16.57 -3.29 21.21
C PRO A 223 15.90 -3.62 19.86
N LYS A 224 14.87 -4.47 19.89
CA LYS A 224 14.06 -4.81 18.71
C LYS A 224 12.92 -3.82 18.43
N ASP A 225 12.64 -2.92 19.36
CA ASP A 225 11.61 -1.92 19.21
C ASP A 225 12.14 -0.69 18.47
N ALA A 226 11.46 -0.26 17.42
CA ALA A 226 11.62 1.06 16.84
C ALA A 226 10.59 2.01 17.47
N VAL A 227 11.01 2.69 18.56
CA VAL A 227 10.13 3.64 19.24
C VAL A 227 10.20 4.99 18.54
N VAL A 228 9.10 5.37 17.88
CA VAL A 228 8.97 6.67 17.20
C VAL A 228 8.19 7.62 18.08
N LEU A 229 8.84 8.71 18.51
CA LEU A 229 8.17 9.85 19.14
C LEU A 229 7.68 10.82 18.07
N GLY A 230 6.50 11.38 18.23
CA GLY A 230 6.07 12.42 17.31
C GLY A 230 4.79 13.14 17.67
N THR A 231 4.56 14.22 16.93
CA THR A 231 3.29 14.94 16.92
C THR A 231 2.61 14.82 15.57
N LEU A 232 1.30 14.78 15.58
CA LEU A 232 0.45 14.83 14.41
C LEU A 232 -0.56 15.96 14.59
N ASP A 233 -0.30 17.09 13.96
CA ASP A 233 -1.00 18.35 14.17
C ASP A 233 -1.89 18.67 12.96
N TRP A 234 -3.16 19.00 13.19
CA TRP A 234 -4.00 19.53 12.12
C TRP A 234 -3.64 20.98 11.83
N SER A 235 -3.35 21.29 10.57
CA SER A 235 -3.03 22.65 10.11
C SER A 235 -4.16 23.24 9.27
N GLU A 236 -4.52 24.48 9.57
CA GLU A 236 -5.47 25.26 8.76
C GLU A 236 -4.77 26.03 7.63
N THR A 237 -3.48 26.35 7.81
CA THR A 237 -2.68 27.07 6.81
C THR A 237 -2.16 26.15 5.71
N LEU A 238 -1.82 24.91 6.06
CA LEU A 238 -1.49 23.85 5.14
C LEU A 238 -2.60 22.79 5.26
N PRO A 239 -3.73 22.90 4.54
CA PRO A 239 -4.90 22.07 4.78
C PRO A 239 -4.53 20.59 4.84
N GLY A 240 -4.58 20.01 6.05
CA GLY A 240 -4.18 18.63 6.30
C GLY A 240 -3.37 18.47 7.58
N TRP A 241 -2.78 17.30 7.70
CA TRP A 241 -1.95 16.94 8.84
C TRP A 241 -0.50 17.34 8.61
N VAL A 242 0.13 17.79 9.69
CA VAL A 242 1.57 18.04 9.78
C VAL A 242 2.12 17.08 10.82
N GLY A 243 3.06 16.24 10.41
CA GLY A 243 3.70 15.25 11.25
C GLY A 243 5.16 15.55 11.45
N LYS A 244 5.66 15.40 12.69
CA LYS A 244 7.07 15.51 13.05
C LYS A 244 7.44 14.28 13.85
N TRP A 245 8.52 13.59 13.43
CA TRP A 245 8.90 12.29 13.95
C TRP A 245 10.34 12.27 14.40
N ARG A 246 10.63 11.50 15.46
CA ARG A 246 11.97 11.26 15.97
C ARG A 246 12.14 9.79 16.29
N LEU A 247 13.25 9.21 15.86
CA LEU A 247 13.66 7.83 16.14
C LEU A 247 15.12 7.81 16.55
N ARG A 248 15.44 7.07 17.59
CA ARG A 248 16.84 6.72 17.90
C ARG A 248 17.08 5.29 17.43
N TRP A 249 18.01 5.10 16.49
CA TRP A 249 18.36 3.81 15.93
C TRP A 249 19.87 3.67 15.77
N ASP A 250 20.45 2.54 16.22
CA ASP A 250 21.89 2.30 16.22
C ASP A 250 22.70 3.45 16.81
N GLY A 251 22.21 4.04 17.92
CA GLY A 251 22.86 5.14 18.62
C GLY A 251 22.79 6.50 17.93
N ARG A 252 22.08 6.60 16.80
CA ARG A 252 21.87 7.86 16.06
C ARG A 252 20.46 8.38 16.22
N ASP A 253 20.33 9.68 16.26
CA ASP A 253 19.02 10.34 16.25
C ASP A 253 18.66 10.70 14.82
N HIS A 254 17.41 10.36 14.44
CA HIS A 254 16.83 10.66 13.14
C HIS A 254 15.58 11.49 13.35
N GLU A 255 15.42 12.54 12.56
CA GLU A 255 14.26 13.42 12.57
C GLU A 255 13.75 13.62 11.16
N TRP A 256 12.45 13.46 10.96
CA TRP A 256 11.79 13.70 9.68
C TRP A 256 10.33 14.07 9.88
N GLY A 257 9.59 14.29 8.82
CA GLY A 257 8.16 14.58 8.91
C GLY A 257 7.53 14.87 7.57
N VAL A 258 6.26 15.21 7.63
CA VAL A 258 5.41 15.44 6.46
C VAL A 258 4.42 16.56 6.74
N SER A 259 3.97 17.26 5.70
CA SER A 259 2.99 18.35 5.85
C SER A 259 1.94 18.36 4.75
N GLY A 260 0.73 18.83 5.08
CA GLY A 260 -0.35 18.98 4.11
C GLY A 260 -0.95 17.67 3.60
N VAL A 261 -0.92 16.60 4.40
CA VAL A 261 -1.37 15.26 4.00
C VAL A 261 -2.56 14.78 4.82
N ASN A 262 -3.21 13.69 4.37
CA ASN A 262 -4.13 12.94 5.22
C ASN A 262 -3.35 12.06 6.23
N TYR A 263 -4.02 11.56 7.27
CA TYR A 263 -3.34 10.76 8.31
C TYR A 263 -2.80 9.41 7.78
N ASP A 264 -3.41 8.82 6.75
CA ASP A 264 -2.89 7.59 6.12
C ASP A 264 -1.51 7.84 5.49
N ALA A 265 -1.34 8.98 4.81
CA ALA A 265 -0.06 9.35 4.24
C ALA A 265 0.97 9.67 5.34
N ALA A 266 0.55 10.33 6.44
CA ALA A 266 1.41 10.58 7.58
C ALA A 266 1.90 9.27 8.23
N PHE A 267 1.03 8.27 8.39
CA PHE A 267 1.44 6.97 8.95
C PHE A 267 2.34 6.18 7.99
N ARG A 268 2.07 6.21 6.68
CA ARG A 268 3.01 5.63 5.70
C ARG A 268 4.37 6.32 5.72
N ASP A 269 4.41 7.62 5.98
CA ASP A 269 5.68 8.35 6.13
C ASP A 269 6.47 7.91 7.36
N ILE A 270 5.81 7.71 8.51
CA ILE A 270 6.44 7.14 9.72
C ILE A 270 7.01 5.75 9.40
N VAL A 271 6.18 4.85 8.91
CA VAL A 271 6.54 3.44 8.68
C VAL A 271 7.67 3.33 7.67
N GLY A 272 7.55 4.02 6.53
CA GLY A 272 8.58 4.03 5.49
C GLY A 272 9.88 4.69 5.92
N GLY A 273 9.81 5.68 6.83
CA GLY A 273 10.99 6.30 7.44
C GLY A 273 11.73 5.32 8.35
N VAL A 274 11.00 4.61 9.22
CA VAL A 274 11.57 3.57 10.09
C VAL A 274 12.20 2.46 9.26
N GLU A 275 11.50 1.99 8.23
CA GLU A 275 11.98 0.93 7.35
C GLU A 275 13.30 1.33 6.64
N LEU A 276 13.35 2.55 6.09
CA LEU A 276 14.52 3.09 5.41
C LEU A 276 15.74 3.15 6.35
N ILE A 277 15.53 3.58 7.61
CA ILE A 277 16.58 3.67 8.62
C ILE A 277 17.02 2.29 9.07
N ALA A 278 16.07 1.41 9.44
CA ALA A 278 16.37 0.11 10.01
C ALA A 278 16.97 -0.88 8.98
N SER A 279 16.63 -0.73 7.70
CA SER A 279 17.24 -1.51 6.63
C SER A 279 18.66 -1.08 6.27
N GLY A 280 19.10 0.10 6.74
CA GLY A 280 20.41 0.69 6.40
C GLY A 280 20.41 1.44 5.06
N ASN A 281 19.26 1.65 4.43
CA ASN A 281 19.14 2.37 3.15
C ASN A 281 19.29 3.89 3.28
N GLY A 282 19.43 4.41 4.51
CA GLY A 282 19.68 5.82 4.79
C GLY A 282 18.68 6.43 5.77
N SER A 283 18.55 7.75 5.71
CA SER A 283 17.57 8.50 6.52
C SER A 283 16.54 9.16 5.62
N PRO A 284 15.29 9.32 6.08
CA PRO A 284 14.30 10.15 5.40
C PRO A 284 14.80 11.61 5.30
N ASP A 285 14.28 12.33 4.31
CA ASP A 285 14.58 13.75 4.20
C ASP A 285 14.06 14.50 5.44
N PRO A 286 14.85 15.43 5.99
CA PRO A 286 14.39 16.26 7.10
C PRO A 286 13.15 17.05 6.65
N VAL A 287 12.27 17.40 7.61
CA VAL A 287 11.16 18.32 7.33
C VAL A 287 11.75 19.58 6.72
N ASN A 288 11.41 19.89 5.47
CA ASN A 288 11.78 21.15 4.88
C ASN A 288 11.22 22.26 5.77
N GLY A 289 12.15 22.95 6.45
CA GLY A 289 11.80 24.03 7.36
C GLY A 289 11.01 25.09 6.61
N GLU A 290 10.12 25.72 7.36
CA GLU A 290 9.41 26.91 6.93
C GLU A 290 10.38 27.89 6.25
N HIS A 291 10.13 28.14 4.99
CA HIS A 291 10.72 29.27 4.27
C HIS A 291 9.75 30.45 4.32
#